data_5c77eb410655cb3b78577df538bf096e
#
_entry.id   5c77eb410655cb3b78577df538bf096e
#
_cell.length_a   1.000
_cell.length_b   1.000
_cell.length_c   1.000
_cell.angle_alpha   90.00
_cell.angle_beta   90.00
_cell.angle_gamma   90.00
#
_symmetry.space_group_name_H-M   'P 1'
#
loop_
_entity.id
_entity.type
_entity.pdbx_description
1 polymer ?
#
loop_
_entity_poly.entity_id
_entity_poly.type
_entity_poly.pdbx_seq_one_letter_code
_entity_poly.pdbx_strand_id
1 'polypeptide(L)'
;MTHSKMRLIVASNNSNKLREFREILGERFDIVSMHEAGIDADLEENGMTFEENALIKANYVMNVCHCAAIADDSGLEVDALGGAPGVYSARYCGRHGDDDANNALLLRNLKGVPTPRKARYVAAIALVRPGHAPIVCRGTCEGEILTESRGNG
;
A
#
# COMPACT_ATOMS: atom_id res chain seq x y z
N MET A 1 24.79 -27.92 -5.06
CA MET A 1 24.22 -27.47 -3.78
C MET A 1 23.13 -26.44 -4.06
N THR A 2 21.94 -26.72 -3.60
CA THR A 2 20.82 -25.79 -3.74
C THR A 2 20.88 -24.76 -2.62
N HIS A 3 20.87 -23.50 -2.98
CA HIS A 3 20.77 -22.45 -2.00
C HIS A 3 19.29 -22.22 -1.67
N SER A 4 18.96 -22.29 -0.40
CA SER A 4 17.63 -21.91 0.05
C SER A 4 17.43 -20.42 -0.18
N LYS A 5 16.30 -20.05 -0.76
CA LYS A 5 15.95 -18.65 -0.88
C LYS A 5 15.65 -18.08 0.50
N MET A 6 16.02 -16.82 0.72
CA MET A 6 15.65 -16.13 1.93
C MET A 6 14.14 -15.96 1.97
N ARG A 7 13.54 -16.27 3.11
CA ARG A 7 12.11 -16.08 3.33
C ARG A 7 11.79 -14.60 3.50
N LEU A 8 10.82 -14.13 2.76
CA LEU A 8 10.36 -12.75 2.83
C LEU A 8 8.84 -12.77 2.99
N ILE A 9 8.36 -12.25 4.11
CA ILE A 9 6.92 -12.23 4.38
C ILE A 9 6.36 -10.89 3.89
N VAL A 10 5.31 -10.98 3.08
CA VAL A 10 4.56 -9.81 2.64
C VAL A 10 3.50 -9.49 3.69
N ALA A 11 3.54 -8.29 4.24
CA ALA A 11 2.59 -7.84 5.28
C ALA A 11 1.25 -7.47 4.65
N SER A 12 0.67 -8.43 3.93
CA SER A 12 -0.61 -8.28 3.23
C SER A 12 -1.19 -9.66 2.95
N ASN A 13 -2.50 -9.75 2.90
CA ASN A 13 -3.22 -10.92 2.40
C ASN A 13 -3.85 -10.66 1.03
N ASN A 14 -3.57 -9.52 0.43
CA ASN A 14 -4.07 -9.17 -0.90
C ASN A 14 -3.38 -10.02 -1.97
N SER A 15 -4.15 -10.86 -2.66
CA SER A 15 -3.61 -11.80 -3.64
C SER A 15 -2.92 -11.10 -4.83
N ASN A 16 -3.39 -9.94 -5.23
CA ASN A 16 -2.76 -9.17 -6.30
C ASN A 16 -1.39 -8.65 -5.87
N LYS A 17 -1.26 -8.17 -4.65
CA LYS A 17 0.01 -7.72 -4.08
C LYS A 17 1.01 -8.86 -3.99
N LEU A 18 0.56 -10.01 -3.50
CA LEU A 18 1.40 -11.21 -3.41
C LEU A 18 1.90 -11.65 -4.78
N ARG A 19 1.03 -11.64 -5.79
CA ARG A 19 1.41 -11.99 -7.15
C ARG A 19 2.46 -11.02 -7.68
N GLU A 20 2.28 -9.72 -7.49
CA GLU A 20 3.23 -8.70 -7.93
C GLU A 20 4.61 -8.91 -7.29
N PHE A 21 4.65 -9.13 -5.98
CA PHE A 21 5.92 -9.38 -5.30
C PHE A 21 6.57 -10.67 -5.75
N ARG A 22 5.80 -11.72 -6.01
CA ARG A 22 6.33 -12.99 -6.53
C ARG A 22 6.91 -12.84 -7.93
N GLU A 23 6.27 -12.05 -8.78
CA GLU A 23 6.76 -11.77 -10.13
C GLU A 23 8.10 -11.01 -10.10
N ILE A 24 8.23 -10.04 -9.21
CA ILE A 24 9.40 -9.17 -9.13
C ILE A 24 10.54 -9.83 -8.35
N LEU A 25 10.25 -10.48 -7.24
CA LEU A 25 11.24 -10.92 -6.26
C LEU A 25 11.31 -12.44 -6.09
N GLY A 26 10.42 -13.20 -6.72
CA GLY A 26 10.30 -14.64 -6.48
C GLY A 26 11.49 -15.46 -6.88
N GLU A 27 12.37 -14.95 -7.74
CA GLU A 27 13.63 -15.64 -8.09
C GLU A 27 14.65 -15.61 -6.97
N ARG A 28 14.63 -14.54 -6.17
CA ARG A 28 15.63 -14.30 -5.11
C ARG A 28 15.11 -14.62 -3.72
N PHE A 29 13.80 -14.53 -3.52
CA PHE A 29 13.18 -14.68 -2.21
C PHE A 29 12.05 -15.69 -2.28
N ASP A 30 11.84 -16.39 -1.17
CA ASP A 30 10.65 -17.20 -0.96
C ASP A 30 9.57 -16.30 -0.39
N ILE A 31 8.64 -15.88 -1.23
CA ILE A 31 7.59 -14.91 -0.89
C ILE A 31 6.44 -15.64 -0.20
N VAL A 32 6.15 -15.23 1.02
CA VAL A 32 5.13 -15.85 1.88
C VAL A 32 4.14 -14.78 2.31
N SER A 33 2.85 -15.09 2.28
CA SER A 33 1.82 -14.18 2.78
C SER A 33 1.77 -14.20 4.31
N MET A 34 1.09 -13.22 4.89
CA MET A 34 0.80 -13.22 6.33
C MET A 34 0.05 -14.47 6.74
N HIS A 35 -0.96 -14.85 5.97
CA HIS A 35 -1.76 -16.04 6.24
C HIS A 35 -0.92 -17.31 6.22
N GLU A 36 -0.07 -17.48 5.21
CA GLU A 36 0.85 -18.62 5.12
C GLU A 36 1.85 -18.66 6.28
N ALA A 37 2.19 -17.49 6.82
CA ALA A 37 3.09 -17.37 7.98
C ALA A 37 2.37 -17.55 9.32
N GLY A 38 1.05 -17.77 9.30
CA GLY A 38 0.26 -17.97 10.51
C GLY A 38 -0.14 -16.67 11.21
N ILE A 39 -0.04 -15.53 10.52
CA ILE A 39 -0.44 -14.24 11.07
C ILE A 39 -1.85 -13.93 10.61
N ASP A 40 -2.76 -13.80 11.55
CA ASP A 40 -4.18 -13.59 11.30
C ASP A 40 -4.65 -12.31 12.00
N ALA A 41 -4.00 -11.20 11.68
CA ALA A 41 -4.25 -9.91 12.30
C ALA A 41 -4.55 -8.85 11.26
N ASP A 42 -5.47 -7.95 11.60
CA ASP A 42 -5.67 -6.72 10.86
C ASP A 42 -4.62 -5.71 11.33
N LEU A 43 -3.77 -5.28 10.40
CA LEU A 43 -2.71 -4.34 10.71
C LEU A 43 -3.26 -2.92 10.70
N GLU A 44 -3.06 -2.22 11.82
CA GLU A 44 -3.49 -0.83 11.93
C GLU A 44 -2.59 0.09 11.11
N GLU A 45 -3.20 0.98 10.34
CA GLU A 45 -2.53 1.98 9.53
C GLU A 45 -2.81 3.35 10.14
N ASN A 46 -2.21 3.62 11.30
CA ASN A 46 -2.43 4.86 12.04
C ASN A 46 -1.29 5.87 11.89
N GLY A 47 -0.40 5.65 10.94
CA GLY A 47 0.67 6.58 10.63
C GLY A 47 0.16 7.81 9.86
N MET A 48 0.96 8.85 9.84
CA MET A 48 0.65 10.11 9.18
C MET A 48 1.10 10.13 7.72
N THR A 49 1.95 9.19 7.32
CA THR A 49 2.49 9.09 5.96
C THR A 49 2.39 7.66 5.44
N PHE A 50 2.49 7.51 4.13
CA PHE A 50 2.55 6.18 3.50
C PHE A 50 3.77 5.39 3.98
N GLU A 51 4.91 6.07 4.14
CA GLU A 51 6.14 5.45 4.63
C GLU A 51 5.96 4.92 6.05
N GLU A 52 5.33 5.70 6.94
CA GLU A 52 5.06 5.27 8.31
C GLU A 52 4.14 4.05 8.34
N ASN A 53 3.08 4.05 7.55
CA ASN A 53 2.15 2.93 7.50
C ASN A 53 2.82 1.66 6.96
N ALA A 54 3.64 1.77 5.93
CA ALA A 54 4.40 0.64 5.41
C ALA A 54 5.34 0.07 6.48
N LEU A 55 6.05 0.94 7.20
CA LEU A 55 6.94 0.53 8.28
C LEU A 55 6.19 -0.14 9.43
N ILE A 56 5.04 0.39 9.85
CA ILE A 56 4.22 -0.20 10.91
C ILE A 56 3.86 -1.63 10.56
N LYS A 57 3.39 -1.86 9.34
CA LYS A 57 2.99 -3.19 8.89
C LYS A 57 4.17 -4.14 8.80
N ALA A 58 5.26 -3.71 8.18
CA ALA A 58 6.45 -4.55 8.01
C ALA A 58 7.08 -4.90 9.36
N ASN A 59 7.21 -3.93 10.26
CA ASN A 59 7.79 -4.15 11.58
C ASN A 59 6.94 -5.10 12.43
N TYR A 60 5.62 -5.00 12.36
CA TYR A 60 4.74 -5.92 13.07
C TYR A 60 5.03 -7.37 12.66
N VAL A 61 5.09 -7.62 11.36
CA VAL A 61 5.33 -8.96 10.83
C VAL A 61 6.73 -9.46 11.18
N MET A 62 7.74 -8.61 11.04
CA MET A 62 9.11 -8.97 11.41
C MET A 62 9.20 -9.34 12.90
N ASN A 63 8.55 -8.58 13.77
CA ASN A 63 8.61 -8.82 15.22
C ASN A 63 7.87 -10.11 15.60
N VAL A 64 6.81 -10.47 14.92
CA VAL A 64 6.06 -11.71 15.18
C VAL A 64 6.80 -12.93 14.65
N CYS A 65 7.35 -12.84 13.44
CA CYS A 65 7.93 -13.98 12.73
C CYS A 65 9.44 -14.09 12.83
N HIS A 66 10.12 -13.04 13.33
CA HIS A 66 11.58 -12.96 13.45
C HIS A 66 12.30 -13.20 12.12
N CYS A 67 11.73 -12.73 11.03
CA CYS A 67 12.33 -12.82 9.71
C CYS A 67 12.02 -11.55 8.89
N ALA A 68 12.65 -11.45 7.71
CA ALA A 68 12.46 -10.29 6.85
C ALA A 68 10.99 -10.13 6.45
N ALA A 69 10.53 -8.89 6.39
CA ALA A 69 9.18 -8.56 5.98
C ALA A 69 9.19 -7.35 5.05
N ILE A 70 8.25 -7.33 4.12
CA ILE A 70 8.04 -6.21 3.21
C ILE A 70 6.57 -5.80 3.26
N ALA A 71 6.35 -4.50 3.22
CA ALA A 71 5.00 -3.95 3.18
C ALA A 71 4.97 -2.77 2.23
N ASP A 72 3.79 -2.50 1.70
CA ASP A 72 3.55 -1.28 0.95
C ASP A 72 2.34 -0.55 1.53
N ASP A 73 2.31 0.74 1.30
CA ASP A 73 1.13 1.56 1.52
C ASP A 73 1.02 2.53 0.35
N SER A 74 -0.17 2.73 -0.15
CA SER A 74 -0.38 3.54 -1.34
C SER A 74 -1.71 4.25 -1.29
N GLY A 75 -1.82 5.31 -2.06
CA GLY A 75 -3.06 6.05 -2.14
C GLY A 75 -2.96 7.21 -3.11
N LEU A 76 -4.06 7.98 -3.14
CA LEU A 76 -4.24 9.10 -4.02
C LEU A 76 -4.14 10.40 -3.23
N GLU A 77 -3.37 11.36 -3.74
CA GLU A 77 -3.32 12.72 -3.21
C GLU A 77 -3.88 13.67 -4.25
N VAL A 78 -4.88 14.45 -3.89
CA VAL A 78 -5.52 15.41 -4.78
C VAL A 78 -5.22 16.82 -4.31
N ASP A 79 -4.62 17.64 -5.17
CA ASP A 79 -4.15 18.98 -4.79
C ASP A 79 -5.29 19.87 -4.32
N ALA A 80 -6.43 19.84 -4.99
CA ALA A 80 -7.60 20.64 -4.63
C ALA A 80 -8.19 20.29 -3.27
N LEU A 81 -7.87 19.10 -2.73
CA LEU A 81 -8.35 18.63 -1.43
C LEU A 81 -7.24 18.66 -0.37
N GLY A 82 -6.16 19.42 -0.61
CA GLY A 82 -5.05 19.50 0.33
C GLY A 82 -4.27 18.21 0.51
N GLY A 83 -4.29 17.33 -0.51
CA GLY A 83 -3.64 16.02 -0.46
C GLY A 83 -4.55 14.87 -0.06
N ALA A 84 -5.82 15.14 0.29
CA ALA A 84 -6.75 14.05 0.58
C ALA A 84 -7.11 13.29 -0.71
N PRO A 85 -7.49 12.01 -0.64
CA PRO A 85 -7.66 11.18 0.57
C PRO A 85 -6.35 10.72 1.23
N GLY A 86 -5.20 10.78 0.53
CA GLY A 86 -3.91 10.44 1.12
C GLY A 86 -3.89 9.06 1.78
N VAL A 87 -3.38 8.97 3.02
CA VAL A 87 -3.28 7.70 3.74
C VAL A 87 -4.63 7.04 4.02
N TYR A 88 -5.72 7.78 3.85
CA TYR A 88 -7.08 7.26 4.05
C TYR A 88 -7.73 6.76 2.75
N SER A 89 -6.99 6.66 1.66
CA SER A 89 -7.54 6.33 0.33
C SER A 89 -8.39 5.06 0.32
N ALA A 90 -7.95 3.99 0.97
CA ALA A 90 -8.68 2.73 0.97
C ALA A 90 -9.97 2.76 1.80
N ARG A 91 -10.16 3.78 2.64
CA ARG A 91 -11.32 3.91 3.52
C ARG A 91 -11.89 5.33 3.52
N TYR A 92 -11.75 6.01 2.39
CA TYR A 92 -12.12 7.43 2.28
C TYR A 92 -13.60 7.69 2.60
N CYS A 93 -14.48 6.76 2.20
CA CYS A 93 -15.91 6.86 2.49
C CYS A 93 -16.29 6.37 3.90
N GLY A 94 -15.31 5.98 4.71
CA GLY A 94 -15.53 5.39 6.04
C GLY A 94 -15.60 3.86 6.04
N ARG A 95 -15.58 3.23 4.87
CA ARG A 95 -15.60 1.77 4.72
C ARG A 95 -14.36 1.31 3.98
N HIS A 96 -13.58 0.46 4.61
CA HIS A 96 -12.35 -0.06 4.02
C HIS A 96 -12.66 -0.96 2.81
N GLY A 97 -11.95 -0.70 1.70
CA GLY A 97 -12.03 -1.56 0.51
C GLY A 97 -13.25 -1.32 -0.39
N ASP A 98 -14.09 -0.34 -0.10
CA ASP A 98 -15.24 0.00 -0.95
C ASP A 98 -14.81 1.04 -2.00
N ASP A 99 -14.23 0.55 -3.10
CA ASP A 99 -13.65 1.41 -4.14
C ASP A 99 -14.70 2.27 -4.82
N ASP A 100 -15.87 1.74 -5.11
CA ASP A 100 -16.94 2.49 -5.76
C ASP A 100 -17.42 3.64 -4.88
N ALA A 101 -17.62 3.41 -3.59
CA ALA A 101 -18.02 4.44 -2.64
C ALA A 101 -16.92 5.47 -2.43
N ASN A 102 -15.66 5.03 -2.37
CA ASN A 102 -14.51 5.93 -2.28
C ASN A 102 -14.43 6.85 -3.50
N ASN A 103 -14.60 6.31 -4.70
CA ASN A 103 -14.59 7.07 -5.94
C ASN A 103 -15.77 8.05 -6.01
N ALA A 104 -16.96 7.61 -5.62
CA ALA A 104 -18.14 8.47 -5.61
C ALA A 104 -17.99 9.65 -4.65
N LEU A 105 -17.43 9.41 -3.46
CA LEU A 105 -17.17 10.47 -2.48
C LEU A 105 -16.12 11.46 -3.00
N LEU A 106 -15.06 10.94 -3.62
CA LEU A 106 -14.01 11.76 -4.20
C LEU A 106 -14.59 12.71 -5.26
N LEU A 107 -15.39 12.17 -6.19
CA LEU A 107 -16.01 12.98 -7.25
C LEU A 107 -16.97 14.01 -6.69
N ARG A 108 -17.72 13.66 -5.65
CA ARG A 108 -18.62 14.59 -4.96
C ARG A 108 -17.85 15.74 -4.32
N ASN A 109 -16.74 15.44 -3.64
CA ASN A 109 -15.92 16.46 -2.99
C ASN A 109 -15.24 17.39 -3.99
N LEU A 110 -15.06 16.91 -5.23
CA LEU A 110 -14.46 17.71 -6.31
C LEU A 110 -15.48 18.43 -7.18
N LYS A 111 -16.77 18.30 -6.89
CA LYS A 111 -17.82 18.97 -7.64
C LYS A 111 -17.63 20.48 -7.57
N GLY A 112 -17.62 21.12 -8.74
CA GLY A 112 -17.37 22.56 -8.85
C GLY A 112 -15.90 22.95 -8.91
N VAL A 113 -14.97 22.02 -8.73
CA VAL A 113 -13.55 22.29 -8.89
C VAL A 113 -13.19 22.28 -10.39
N PRO A 114 -12.58 23.37 -10.91
CA PRO A 114 -12.23 23.43 -12.32
C PRO A 114 -11.19 22.37 -12.72
N THR A 115 -11.29 21.90 -13.95
CA THR A 115 -10.25 21.03 -14.54
C THR A 115 -9.13 21.90 -15.12
N PRO A 116 -7.85 21.42 -15.19
CA PRO A 116 -7.40 20.11 -14.71
C PRO A 116 -7.33 20.05 -13.19
N ARG A 117 -7.74 18.91 -12.63
CA ARG A 117 -7.69 18.66 -11.19
C ARG A 117 -6.52 17.75 -10.91
N LYS A 118 -5.38 18.32 -10.60
CA LYS A 118 -4.11 17.59 -10.45
C LYS A 118 -4.14 16.68 -9.23
N ALA A 119 -3.61 15.50 -9.43
CA ALA A 119 -3.50 14.47 -8.41
C ALA A 119 -2.28 13.60 -8.67
N ARG A 120 -1.90 12.82 -7.67
CA ARG A 120 -0.85 11.82 -7.83
C ARG A 120 -1.20 10.55 -7.08
N TYR A 121 -0.80 9.44 -7.65
CA TYR A 121 -0.79 8.16 -6.94
C TYR A 121 0.55 8.01 -6.27
N VAL A 122 0.55 7.71 -4.98
CA VAL A 122 1.75 7.54 -4.18
C VAL A 122 1.82 6.11 -3.69
N ALA A 123 3.00 5.52 -3.78
CA ALA A 123 3.27 4.21 -3.20
C ALA A 123 4.55 4.28 -2.39
N ALA A 124 4.53 3.72 -1.19
CA ALA A 124 5.69 3.56 -0.34
C ALA A 124 5.89 2.09 -0.04
N ILE A 125 7.14 1.65 -0.05
CA ILE A 125 7.51 0.26 0.24
C ILE A 125 8.54 0.29 1.36
N ALA A 126 8.33 -0.55 2.38
CA ALA A 126 9.27 -0.73 3.48
C ALA A 126 9.73 -2.19 3.53
N LEU A 127 11.03 -2.39 3.55
CA LEU A 127 11.66 -3.68 3.75
C LEU A 127 12.40 -3.65 5.08
N VAL A 128 12.06 -4.55 5.97
CA VAL A 128 12.70 -4.66 7.28
C VAL A 128 13.30 -6.05 7.46
N ARG A 129 14.42 -6.09 8.17
CA ARG A 129 15.14 -7.34 8.46
C ARG A 129 15.64 -7.28 9.90
N PRO A 130 15.57 -8.41 10.66
CA PRO A 130 16.11 -8.42 12.02
C PRO A 130 17.58 -8.00 12.04
N GLY A 131 17.91 -7.06 12.91
CA GLY A 131 19.28 -6.59 13.08
C GLY A 131 19.80 -5.62 12.03
N HIS A 132 18.93 -5.16 11.11
CA HIS A 132 19.31 -4.23 10.05
C HIS A 132 18.42 -2.99 10.07
N ALA A 133 18.95 -1.89 9.56
CA ALA A 133 18.16 -0.68 9.37
C ALA A 133 17.10 -0.90 8.30
N PRO A 134 15.90 -0.33 8.44
CA PRO A 134 14.85 -0.47 7.43
C PRO A 134 15.23 0.25 6.13
N ILE A 135 14.73 -0.30 5.02
CA ILE A 135 14.86 0.32 3.70
C ILE A 135 13.47 0.80 3.31
N VAL A 136 13.34 2.08 3.00
CA VAL A 136 12.05 2.69 2.64
C VAL A 136 12.21 3.42 1.31
N CYS A 137 11.30 3.16 0.38
CA CYS A 137 11.27 3.79 -0.94
C CYS A 137 9.90 4.39 -1.18
N ARG A 138 9.86 5.49 -1.93
CA ARG A 138 8.62 6.17 -2.31
C ARG A 138 8.63 6.43 -3.80
N GLY A 139 7.50 6.13 -4.46
CA GLY A 139 7.27 6.46 -5.85
C GLY A 139 5.98 7.24 -6.04
N THR A 140 5.92 8.06 -7.08
CA THR A 140 4.73 8.82 -7.41
C THR A 140 4.41 8.70 -8.89
N CYS A 141 3.12 8.79 -9.22
CA CYS A 141 2.64 8.86 -10.59
C CYS A 141 1.67 10.04 -10.69
N GLU A 142 2.09 11.07 -11.42
CA GLU A 142 1.29 12.29 -11.57
C GLU A 142 0.19 12.10 -12.60
N GLY A 143 -0.96 12.75 -12.35
CA GLY A 143 -2.09 12.69 -13.25
C GLY A 143 -3.15 13.73 -12.88
N GLU A 144 -4.36 13.48 -13.33
CA GLU A 144 -5.50 14.35 -13.01
C GLU A 144 -6.77 13.53 -12.82
N ILE A 145 -7.70 14.09 -12.06
CA ILE A 145 -8.98 13.44 -11.77
C ILE A 145 -10.01 13.86 -12.83
N LEU A 146 -10.64 12.85 -13.45
CA LEU A 146 -11.73 13.05 -14.38
C LEU A 146 -13.01 13.51 -13.66
N THR A 147 -13.95 14.03 -14.41
CA THR A 147 -15.24 14.46 -13.85
C THR A 147 -16.18 13.28 -13.58
N GLU A 148 -15.86 12.11 -14.12
CA GLU A 148 -16.64 10.89 -13.91
C GLU A 148 -15.73 9.68 -13.91
N SER A 149 -16.19 8.57 -13.34
CA SER A 149 -15.49 7.30 -13.38
C SER A 149 -15.49 6.73 -14.79
N ARG A 150 -14.33 6.20 -15.22
CA ARG A 150 -14.16 5.55 -16.51
C ARG A 150 -13.43 4.23 -16.35
N GLY A 151 -13.79 3.26 -17.19
CA GLY A 151 -13.15 1.95 -17.23
C GLY A 151 -13.38 1.19 -15.94
N ASN A 152 -12.41 0.36 -15.60
CA ASN A 152 -12.46 -0.52 -14.43
C ASN A 152 -11.54 -0.04 -13.29
N GLY A 153 -11.05 1.17 -13.39
CA GLY A 153 -10.09 1.69 -12.41
C GLY A 153 -10.64 2.73 -11.47
#